data_ecf50c89a11f3991d48d92a1f1096f7d
#
_entry.id   ecf50c89a11f3991d48d92a1f1096f7d
#
_cell.length_a   1.000
_cell.length_b   1.000
_cell.length_c   1.000
_cell.angle_alpha   90.00
_cell.angle_beta   90.00
_cell.angle_gamma   90.00
#
_symmetry.space_group_name_H-M   'P 1'
#
loop_
_entity.id
_entity.type
_entity.pdbx_description
1 polymer ?
#
loop_
_entity_poly.entity_id
_entity_poly.type
_entity_poly.pdbx_seq_one_letter_code
_entity_poly.pdbx_strand_id
1 'polypeptide(L)'
;MRIIEQATRLSYVFALAGMSMCVLQGKTDQKLAAAELVSKHLEAIGPAEARARVRGMKIKGTCFLIVRQGGTGQVNGEAMMASQGNMNLINMTFNSPDYPYETLKYDGKNFIASQFRPGLRTSLAQFFLTNDVLFKEGVVGGTLSASWPLLNLQDKNPKLEYSGLKRIEGKQMHALKYMPRKGSDLKITLFFDAETFQHIRSEYERTIYTTDQQRIGGGGGTLPSPSSQRSSNARINAFEEFSDFKPEGGLNLPHTYKFELSIQSEVRPALVDWTFTLTDFNFNDVVEFKVTLAKPG
;
A
#
# COMPACT_ATOMS: atom_id res chain seq x y z
N MET A 1 -48.37 -79.45 -5.65
CA MET A 1 -46.90 -79.35 -5.72
C MET A 1 -46.58 -78.41 -6.88
N ARG A 2 -46.86 -77.08 -6.74
CA ARG A 2 -46.54 -75.99 -7.67
C ARG A 2 -46.99 -74.64 -7.06
N ILE A 3 -46.33 -74.15 -6.02
CA ILE A 3 -46.49 -72.82 -5.45
C ILE A 3 -45.22 -72.46 -4.62
N ILE A 4 -44.00 -72.60 -5.11
CA ILE A 4 -42.79 -72.10 -4.45
C ILE A 4 -41.71 -71.63 -5.47
N GLU A 5 -42.06 -71.07 -6.59
CA GLU A 5 -41.07 -70.69 -7.55
C GLU A 5 -41.20 -69.24 -8.09
N GLN A 6 -42.01 -68.41 -7.45
CA GLN A 6 -42.18 -67.01 -7.86
C GLN A 6 -41.78 -65.94 -6.85
N ALA A 7 -41.21 -66.36 -5.68
CA ALA A 7 -40.80 -65.42 -4.64
C ALA A 7 -39.33 -64.99 -4.70
N THR A 8 -38.52 -65.50 -5.64
CA THR A 8 -37.07 -65.29 -5.65
C THR A 8 -36.56 -64.38 -6.77
N ARG A 9 -37.43 -63.81 -7.59
CA ARG A 9 -37.01 -62.90 -8.67
C ARG A 9 -37.37 -61.42 -8.49
N LEU A 10 -37.94 -61.04 -7.38
CA LEU A 10 -38.32 -59.65 -7.09
C LEU A 10 -37.40 -58.91 -6.10
N SER A 11 -36.36 -59.62 -5.58
CA SER A 11 -35.45 -59.03 -4.58
C SER A 11 -34.13 -58.51 -5.15
N TYR A 12 -33.88 -58.57 -6.44
CA TYR A 12 -32.60 -58.16 -7.06
C TYR A 12 -32.68 -56.86 -7.86
N VAL A 13 -33.84 -56.19 -7.95
CA VAL A 13 -34.03 -54.96 -8.75
C VAL A 13 -34.01 -53.69 -7.90
N PHE A 14 -34.08 -53.79 -6.55
CA PHE A 14 -34.04 -52.60 -5.66
C PHE A 14 -32.68 -52.29 -5.03
N ALA A 15 -31.60 -53.02 -5.37
CA ALA A 15 -30.27 -52.83 -4.75
C ALA A 15 -29.30 -52.00 -5.65
N LEU A 16 -29.75 -51.42 -6.77
CA LEU A 16 -28.87 -50.67 -7.70
C LEU A 16 -29.26 -49.19 -7.94
N ALA A 17 -30.17 -48.65 -7.14
CA ALA A 17 -30.55 -47.24 -7.23
C ALA A 17 -30.08 -46.39 -6.05
N GLY A 18 -29.22 -46.90 -5.19
CA GLY A 18 -28.69 -46.22 -4.02
C GLY A 18 -27.24 -45.76 -4.12
N MET A 19 -26.64 -45.75 -5.31
CA MET A 19 -25.25 -45.35 -5.47
C MET A 19 -25.15 -44.14 -6.39
N SER A 20 -24.64 -43.10 -5.83
CA SER A 20 -24.11 -41.93 -6.51
C SER A 20 -25.00 -40.70 -6.57
N MET A 21 -25.07 -40.04 -5.44
CA MET A 21 -25.03 -38.58 -5.44
C MET A 21 -24.10 -38.10 -4.33
N CYS A 22 -22.82 -38.51 -4.39
CA CYS A 22 -21.75 -37.66 -3.90
C CYS A 22 -21.72 -36.50 -4.89
N VAL A 23 -22.57 -35.49 -4.69
CA VAL A 23 -22.40 -34.16 -5.21
C VAL A 23 -21.06 -33.72 -4.66
N LEU A 24 -20.03 -33.79 -5.51
CA LEU A 24 -18.86 -32.95 -5.41
C LEU A 24 -19.38 -31.53 -5.33
N GLN A 25 -19.64 -31.04 -4.12
CA GLN A 25 -19.60 -29.63 -3.82
C GLN A 25 -18.14 -29.22 -4.00
N GLY A 26 -17.71 -29.16 -5.27
CA GLY A 26 -16.60 -28.31 -5.63
C GLY A 26 -17.02 -26.94 -5.11
N LYS A 27 -16.32 -26.44 -4.06
CA LYS A 27 -16.28 -25.04 -3.75
C LYS A 27 -15.89 -24.37 -5.06
N THR A 28 -16.87 -23.89 -5.80
CA THR A 28 -16.64 -22.81 -6.74
C THR A 28 -16.15 -21.68 -5.87
N ASP A 29 -14.82 -21.49 -5.81
CA ASP A 29 -14.23 -20.24 -5.33
C ASP A 29 -14.85 -19.16 -6.20
N GLN A 30 -15.97 -18.63 -5.72
CA GLN A 30 -16.67 -17.55 -6.40
C GLN A 30 -15.71 -16.39 -6.38
N LYS A 31 -15.07 -16.15 -7.52
CA LYS A 31 -14.05 -15.13 -7.68
C LYS A 31 -14.70 -13.80 -7.31
N LEU A 32 -14.35 -13.29 -6.14
CA LEU A 32 -14.84 -12.01 -5.65
C LEU A 32 -14.59 -10.95 -6.73
N ALA A 33 -15.60 -10.20 -7.11
CA ALA A 33 -15.41 -9.11 -8.06
C ALA A 33 -14.64 -7.97 -7.38
N ALA A 34 -13.76 -7.29 -8.12
CA ALA A 34 -13.00 -6.15 -7.56
C ALA A 34 -13.93 -5.10 -6.94
N ALA A 35 -15.08 -4.84 -7.56
CA ALA A 35 -16.08 -3.90 -7.03
C ALA A 35 -16.69 -4.36 -5.70
N GLU A 36 -16.93 -5.65 -5.54
CA GLU A 36 -17.46 -6.22 -4.30
C GLU A 36 -16.43 -6.11 -3.17
N LEU A 37 -15.15 -6.41 -3.44
CA LEU A 37 -14.08 -6.22 -2.47
C LEU A 37 -14.00 -4.75 -2.02
N VAL A 38 -14.06 -3.80 -2.95
CA VAL A 38 -14.06 -2.38 -2.62
C VAL A 38 -15.28 -2.01 -1.78
N SER A 39 -16.48 -2.50 -2.10
CA SER A 39 -17.68 -2.23 -1.29
C SER A 39 -17.52 -2.70 0.16
N LYS A 40 -17.07 -3.94 0.36
CA LYS A 40 -16.82 -4.49 1.69
C LYS A 40 -15.72 -3.73 2.44
N HIS A 41 -14.66 -3.32 1.74
CA HIS A 41 -13.63 -2.47 2.31
C HIS A 41 -14.19 -1.11 2.77
N LEU A 42 -15.00 -0.46 1.96
CA LEU A 42 -15.64 0.80 2.34
C LEU A 42 -16.55 0.65 3.57
N GLU A 43 -17.27 -0.45 3.69
CA GLU A 43 -18.06 -0.78 4.88
C GLU A 43 -17.17 -0.99 6.11
N ALA A 44 -16.01 -1.65 5.93
CA ALA A 44 -15.03 -1.85 7.01
C ALA A 44 -14.39 -0.55 7.52
N ILE A 45 -14.27 0.48 6.67
CA ILE A 45 -13.83 1.83 7.10
C ILE A 45 -14.90 2.48 7.99
N GLY A 46 -16.18 2.30 7.67
CA GLY A 46 -17.28 2.89 8.43
C GLY A 46 -18.51 3.20 7.58
N PRO A 47 -19.59 3.69 8.20
CA PRO A 47 -20.82 4.04 7.50
C PRO A 47 -20.60 5.10 6.42
N ALA A 48 -21.36 5.03 5.33
CA ALA A 48 -21.25 5.94 4.19
C ALA A 48 -21.36 7.42 4.62
N GLU A 49 -22.25 7.71 5.58
CA GLU A 49 -22.45 9.06 6.13
C GLU A 49 -21.22 9.57 6.90
N ALA A 50 -20.56 8.69 7.67
CA ALA A 50 -19.34 9.07 8.39
C ALA A 50 -18.20 9.34 7.39
N ARG A 51 -18.03 8.49 6.38
CA ARG A 51 -17.04 8.67 5.31
C ARG A 51 -17.28 9.97 4.52
N ALA A 52 -18.53 10.27 4.18
CA ALA A 52 -18.88 11.47 3.43
C ALA A 52 -18.66 12.79 4.19
N ARG A 53 -18.66 12.75 5.53
CA ARG A 53 -18.36 13.93 6.37
C ARG A 53 -16.88 14.29 6.37
N VAL A 54 -15.99 13.36 6.11
CA VAL A 54 -14.54 13.59 6.17
C VAL A 54 -14.04 14.13 4.84
N ARG A 55 -13.71 15.42 4.81
CA ARG A 55 -13.13 16.11 3.64
C ARG A 55 -11.64 16.38 3.79
N GLY A 56 -11.14 16.28 5.00
CA GLY A 56 -9.73 16.42 5.35
C GLY A 56 -9.42 15.70 6.64
N MET A 57 -8.19 15.23 6.75
CA MET A 57 -7.63 14.59 7.93
C MET A 57 -6.30 15.23 8.28
N LYS A 58 -6.06 15.42 9.57
CA LYS A 58 -4.77 15.80 10.14
C LYS A 58 -4.50 14.87 11.31
N ILE A 59 -3.50 14.03 11.16
CA ILE A 59 -3.19 12.99 12.12
C ILE A 59 -1.77 13.22 12.63
N LYS A 60 -1.58 13.19 13.95
CA LYS A 60 -0.28 13.35 14.58
C LYS A 60 0.07 12.11 15.40
N GLY A 61 1.34 11.97 15.66
CA GLY A 61 1.88 10.88 16.46
C GLY A 61 3.40 10.93 16.49
N THR A 62 4.00 9.80 16.81
CA THR A 62 5.45 9.62 16.81
C THR A 62 5.88 8.80 15.61
N CYS A 63 7.13 8.95 15.20
CA CYS A 63 7.78 8.14 14.18
C CYS A 63 9.08 7.57 14.72
N PHE A 64 9.25 6.26 14.54
CA PHE A 64 10.49 5.56 14.81
C PHE A 64 11.09 5.08 13.50
N LEU A 65 12.32 5.52 13.21
CA LEU A 65 13.07 5.16 12.01
C LEU A 65 14.22 4.21 12.38
N ILE A 66 14.37 3.15 11.59
CA ILE A 66 15.50 2.21 11.68
C ILE A 66 16.13 2.08 10.29
N VAL A 67 17.43 2.32 10.20
CA VAL A 67 18.26 2.02 9.03
C VAL A 67 18.92 0.66 9.25
N ARG A 68 18.53 -0.33 8.44
CA ARG A 68 19.03 -1.72 8.55
C ARG A 68 20.14 -2.03 7.54
N GLN A 69 20.13 -1.33 6.40
CA GLN A 69 21.16 -1.49 5.35
C GLN A 69 21.35 -0.15 4.61
N GLY A 70 22.58 0.10 4.17
CA GLY A 70 22.94 1.38 3.54
C GLY A 70 23.35 2.46 4.55
N GLY A 71 23.52 2.07 5.79
CA GLY A 71 23.84 2.85 6.97
C GLY A 71 23.43 2.07 8.21
N THR A 72 23.71 2.61 9.39
CA THR A 72 23.23 2.08 10.67
C THR A 72 22.70 3.23 11.52
N GLY A 73 21.57 3.05 12.12
CA GLY A 73 21.01 4.04 13.03
C GLY A 73 19.54 3.82 13.29
N GLN A 74 19.13 4.40 14.39
CA GLN A 74 17.72 4.49 14.76
C GLN A 74 17.46 5.86 15.38
N VAL A 75 16.32 6.42 15.12
CA VAL A 75 15.92 7.71 15.67
C VAL A 75 14.42 7.79 15.90
N ASN A 76 14.05 8.40 17.02
CA ASN A 76 12.66 8.75 17.32
C ASN A 76 12.38 10.18 16.88
N GLY A 77 11.15 10.42 16.49
CA GLY A 77 10.68 11.73 16.08
C GLY A 77 9.17 11.89 16.21
N GLU A 78 8.71 13.04 15.81
CA GLU A 78 7.29 13.34 15.68
C GLU A 78 6.86 13.18 14.23
N ALA A 79 5.62 12.80 14.02
CA ALA A 79 5.05 12.66 12.70
C ALA A 79 3.71 13.38 12.58
N MET A 80 3.46 13.91 11.40
CA MET A 80 2.18 14.46 11.00
C MET A 80 1.83 13.99 9.60
N MET A 81 0.65 13.40 9.45
CA MET A 81 0.02 13.12 8.17
C MET A 81 -1.15 14.07 7.98
N ALA A 82 -1.29 14.65 6.81
CA ALA A 82 -2.42 15.51 6.52
C ALA A 82 -2.88 15.33 5.08
N SER A 83 -4.20 15.40 4.88
CA SER A 83 -4.81 15.26 3.56
C SER A 83 -6.09 16.08 3.45
N GLN A 84 -6.34 16.67 2.28
CA GLN A 84 -7.55 17.40 1.98
C GLN A 84 -7.78 17.41 0.46
N GLY A 85 -8.94 16.93 0.03
CA GLY A 85 -9.20 16.74 -1.40
C GLY A 85 -8.17 15.81 -2.04
N ASN A 86 -7.39 16.29 -2.98
CA ASN A 86 -6.29 15.55 -3.60
C ASN A 86 -4.90 15.89 -3.04
N MET A 87 -4.82 16.76 -2.04
CA MET A 87 -3.56 17.15 -1.40
C MET A 87 -3.19 16.19 -0.28
N ASN A 88 -1.89 15.88 -0.19
CA ASN A 88 -1.34 14.97 0.83
C ASN A 88 -0.01 15.51 1.37
N LEU A 89 0.22 15.30 2.64
CA LEU A 89 1.44 15.66 3.36
C LEU A 89 1.80 14.57 4.35
N ILE A 90 3.06 14.16 4.35
CA ILE A 90 3.71 13.42 5.43
C ILE A 90 4.90 14.25 5.87
N ASN A 91 4.93 14.62 7.13
CA ASN A 91 6.02 15.38 7.72
C ASN A 91 6.53 14.63 8.95
N MET A 92 7.84 14.49 9.04
CA MET A 92 8.54 13.87 10.17
C MET A 92 9.62 14.83 10.64
N THR A 93 9.78 14.95 11.95
CA THR A 93 10.86 15.74 12.58
C THR A 93 11.57 14.87 13.59
N PHE A 94 12.90 14.90 13.57
CA PHE A 94 13.73 14.04 14.39
C PHE A 94 14.72 14.88 15.19
N ASN A 95 15.02 14.44 16.40
CA ASN A 95 16.09 15.04 17.19
C ASN A 95 17.47 14.45 16.78
N SER A 96 17.84 14.74 15.53
CA SER A 96 19.09 14.27 14.94
C SER A 96 19.66 15.33 13.99
N PRO A 97 20.91 15.79 14.19
CA PRO A 97 21.55 16.74 13.27
C PRO A 97 21.72 16.18 11.84
N ASP A 98 21.92 14.87 11.72
CA ASP A 98 22.13 14.21 10.43
C ASP A 98 20.83 13.91 9.68
N TYR A 99 19.69 13.89 10.38
CA TYR A 99 18.38 13.67 9.80
C TYR A 99 17.31 14.44 10.60
N PRO A 100 17.29 15.76 10.50
CA PRO A 100 16.41 16.58 11.33
C PRO A 100 14.95 16.55 10.92
N TYR A 101 14.65 16.34 9.65
CA TYR A 101 13.27 16.29 9.13
C TYR A 101 13.16 15.59 7.78
N GLU A 102 11.97 15.11 7.47
CA GLU A 102 11.55 14.64 6.16
C GLU A 102 10.16 15.20 5.86
N THR A 103 9.98 15.79 4.70
CA THR A 103 8.70 16.31 4.24
C THR A 103 8.41 15.80 2.85
N LEU A 104 7.28 15.13 2.71
CA LEU A 104 6.74 14.62 1.45
C LEU A 104 5.37 15.24 1.25
N LYS A 105 5.19 16.00 0.19
CA LYS A 105 3.98 16.79 -0.02
C LYS A 105 3.53 16.73 -1.47
N TYR A 106 2.25 16.55 -1.67
CA TYR A 106 1.56 16.81 -2.93
C TYR A 106 0.52 17.92 -2.72
N ASP A 107 0.69 19.05 -3.41
CA ASP A 107 -0.15 20.25 -3.25
C ASP A 107 -1.36 20.28 -4.19
N GLY A 108 -1.67 19.12 -4.82
CA GLY A 108 -2.72 19.00 -5.84
C GLY A 108 -2.20 19.20 -7.27
N LYS A 109 -0.97 19.70 -7.44
CA LYS A 109 -0.33 19.94 -8.74
C LYS A 109 1.07 19.32 -8.80
N ASN A 110 1.91 19.63 -7.81
CA ASN A 110 3.31 19.24 -7.77
C ASN A 110 3.58 18.35 -6.56
N PHE A 111 4.46 17.37 -6.74
CA PHE A 111 5.05 16.63 -5.64
C PHE A 111 6.35 17.29 -5.21
N ILE A 112 6.52 17.51 -3.93
CA ILE A 112 7.66 18.16 -3.30
C ILE A 112 8.19 17.24 -2.21
N ALA A 113 9.48 16.97 -2.23
CA ALA A 113 10.19 16.29 -1.17
C ALA A 113 11.31 17.18 -0.62
N SER A 114 11.48 17.19 0.68
CA SER A 114 12.53 17.98 1.33
C SER A 114 13.94 17.54 0.91
N GLN A 115 14.88 18.48 1.09
CA GLN A 115 16.30 18.20 1.06
C GLN A 115 16.81 18.42 2.48
N PHE A 116 17.51 17.45 3.05
CA PHE A 116 18.09 17.63 4.38
C PHE A 116 19.41 18.44 4.34
N ARG A 117 20.04 18.52 3.16
CA ARG A 117 21.15 19.44 2.81
C ARG A 117 20.93 19.90 1.36
N PRO A 118 21.45 21.07 0.95
CA PRO A 118 21.35 21.54 -0.43
C PRO A 118 21.82 20.47 -1.43
N GLY A 119 20.94 20.09 -2.36
CA GLY A 119 21.20 19.06 -3.38
C GLY A 119 21.16 17.62 -2.89
N LEU A 120 20.99 17.35 -1.59
CA LEU A 120 21.00 16.01 -1.04
C LEU A 120 19.63 15.61 -0.48
N ARG A 121 19.14 14.47 -0.93
CA ARG A 121 17.85 13.87 -0.53
C ARG A 121 18.06 12.49 0.05
N THR A 122 17.15 12.08 0.90
CA THR A 122 17.06 10.73 1.44
C THR A 122 16.66 9.73 0.38
N SER A 123 16.85 8.43 0.63
CA SER A 123 16.35 7.36 -0.23
C SER A 123 14.82 7.40 -0.32
N LEU A 124 14.13 7.79 0.77
CA LEU A 124 12.68 7.95 0.81
C LEU A 124 12.21 9.08 -0.11
N ALA A 125 12.80 10.27 0.03
CA ALA A 125 12.51 11.41 -0.84
C ALA A 125 12.75 11.07 -2.31
N GLN A 126 13.85 10.40 -2.62
CA GLN A 126 14.18 10.01 -3.98
C GLN A 126 13.22 8.95 -4.53
N PHE A 127 12.81 7.98 -3.70
CA PHE A 127 11.80 7.01 -4.07
C PHE A 127 10.49 7.68 -4.48
N PHE A 128 9.96 8.59 -3.66
CA PHE A 128 8.70 9.26 -3.96
C PHE A 128 8.81 10.30 -5.10
N LEU A 129 9.95 10.95 -5.29
CA LEU A 129 10.17 11.82 -6.46
C LEU A 129 10.12 11.04 -7.77
N THR A 130 10.64 9.81 -7.76
CA THR A 130 10.62 8.94 -8.94
C THR A 130 9.24 8.28 -9.13
N ASN A 131 8.49 8.12 -8.07
CA ASN A 131 7.18 7.46 -8.04
C ASN A 131 6.10 8.38 -7.47
N ASP A 132 6.08 9.64 -7.90
CA ASP A 132 5.15 10.67 -7.42
C ASP A 132 3.67 10.34 -7.69
N VAL A 133 3.43 9.41 -8.61
CA VAL A 133 2.12 8.83 -8.87
C VAL A 133 1.45 8.30 -7.60
N LEU A 134 2.21 7.79 -6.64
CA LEU A 134 1.68 7.29 -5.37
C LEU A 134 0.96 8.38 -4.57
N PHE A 135 1.54 9.58 -4.50
CA PHE A 135 0.91 10.74 -3.88
C PHE A 135 -0.19 11.37 -4.75
N LYS A 136 0.02 11.45 -6.06
CA LYS A 136 -0.98 11.96 -7.01
C LYS A 136 -2.26 11.13 -7.04
N GLU A 137 -2.12 9.83 -6.93
CA GLU A 137 -3.26 8.91 -6.82
C GLU A 137 -3.86 8.88 -5.41
N GLY A 138 -3.10 9.25 -4.37
CA GLY A 138 -3.53 9.21 -2.99
C GLY A 138 -3.47 7.81 -2.36
N VAL A 139 -2.66 6.89 -2.91
CA VAL A 139 -2.58 5.51 -2.37
C VAL A 139 -1.71 5.43 -1.11
N VAL A 140 -0.75 6.36 -0.93
CA VAL A 140 0.12 6.41 0.25
C VAL A 140 -0.69 6.76 1.49
N GLY A 141 -0.45 6.02 2.58
CA GLY A 141 -1.16 6.18 3.84
C GLY A 141 -2.53 5.50 3.87
N GLY A 142 -2.99 4.95 2.76
CA GLY A 142 -4.24 4.18 2.71
C GLY A 142 -5.42 4.97 3.31
N THR A 143 -6.15 4.34 4.23
CA THR A 143 -7.32 4.93 4.90
C THR A 143 -6.98 6.07 5.87
N LEU A 144 -5.70 6.34 6.14
CA LEU A 144 -5.23 7.52 6.88
C LEU A 144 -5.25 8.80 6.03
N SER A 145 -5.72 8.71 4.79
CA SER A 145 -5.80 9.85 3.88
C SER A 145 -7.23 10.06 3.37
N ALA A 146 -7.72 11.29 3.46
CA ALA A 146 -8.98 11.70 2.83
C ALA A 146 -8.94 11.60 1.29
N SER A 147 -7.74 11.51 0.70
CA SER A 147 -7.55 11.30 -0.75
C SER A 147 -7.44 9.82 -1.14
N TRP A 148 -7.71 8.88 -0.22
CA TRP A 148 -7.68 7.45 -0.51
C TRP A 148 -8.54 7.10 -1.74
N PRO A 149 -7.95 6.57 -2.83
CA PRO A 149 -8.64 6.49 -4.12
C PRO A 149 -9.86 5.58 -4.12
N LEU A 150 -9.94 4.62 -3.21
CA LEU A 150 -11.10 3.75 -3.11
C LEU A 150 -12.33 4.44 -2.52
N LEU A 151 -12.17 5.59 -1.82
CA LEU A 151 -13.28 6.41 -1.36
C LEU A 151 -14.01 7.10 -2.52
N ASN A 152 -13.30 7.44 -3.59
CA ASN A 152 -13.87 8.09 -4.77
C ASN A 152 -13.23 7.58 -6.07
N LEU A 153 -13.62 6.39 -6.48
CA LEU A 153 -13.09 5.75 -7.68
C LEU A 153 -13.42 6.53 -8.97
N GLN A 154 -14.51 7.30 -8.99
CA GLN A 154 -14.94 8.01 -10.20
C GLN A 154 -13.94 9.10 -10.59
N ASP A 155 -13.35 9.79 -9.64
CA ASP A 155 -12.40 10.87 -9.90
C ASP A 155 -11.07 10.35 -10.45
N LYS A 156 -10.57 9.26 -9.89
CA LYS A 156 -9.28 8.65 -10.28
C LYS A 156 -9.43 7.70 -11.46
N ASN A 157 -10.57 7.02 -11.56
CA ASN A 157 -10.89 6.02 -12.58
C ASN A 157 -9.74 5.03 -12.85
N PRO A 158 -9.18 4.39 -11.80
CA PRO A 158 -8.13 3.39 -11.97
C PRO A 158 -8.70 2.11 -12.56
N LYS A 159 -7.85 1.30 -13.18
CA LYS A 159 -8.19 -0.09 -13.46
C LYS A 159 -7.90 -0.93 -12.21
N LEU A 160 -8.90 -1.68 -11.74
CA LEU A 160 -8.80 -2.57 -10.60
C LEU A 160 -8.91 -4.02 -11.05
N GLU A 161 -8.03 -4.89 -10.55
CA GLU A 161 -8.04 -6.32 -10.84
C GLU A 161 -7.91 -7.11 -9.55
N TYR A 162 -8.94 -7.88 -9.21
CA TYR A 162 -8.86 -8.82 -8.09
C TYR A 162 -7.97 -10.00 -8.44
N SER A 163 -6.96 -10.27 -7.61
CA SER A 163 -5.93 -11.29 -7.83
C SER A 163 -6.08 -12.52 -6.92
N GLY A 164 -7.23 -12.66 -6.24
CA GLY A 164 -7.52 -13.77 -5.35
C GLY A 164 -6.97 -13.58 -3.93
N LEU A 165 -7.14 -14.62 -3.12
CA LEU A 165 -6.57 -14.70 -1.78
C LEU A 165 -5.06 -15.00 -1.87
N LYS A 166 -4.30 -14.32 -1.03
CA LYS A 166 -2.87 -14.52 -0.85
C LYS A 166 -2.57 -14.77 0.62
N ARG A 167 -1.60 -15.62 0.89
CA ARG A 167 -1.11 -15.82 2.25
C ARG A 167 0.22 -15.08 2.41
N ILE A 168 0.24 -14.08 3.28
CA ILE A 168 1.41 -13.24 3.57
C ILE A 168 1.62 -13.29 5.07
N GLU A 169 2.81 -13.67 5.52
CA GLU A 169 3.18 -13.78 6.94
C GLU A 169 2.16 -14.59 7.77
N GLY A 170 1.61 -15.65 7.16
CA GLY A 170 0.63 -16.53 7.81
C GLY A 170 -0.82 -16.04 7.74
N LYS A 171 -1.10 -14.80 7.37
CA LYS A 171 -2.45 -14.23 7.25
C LYS A 171 -2.99 -14.36 5.84
N GLN A 172 -4.28 -14.66 5.72
CA GLN A 172 -4.97 -14.62 4.43
C GLN A 172 -5.46 -13.22 4.12
N MET A 173 -5.21 -12.77 2.90
CA MET A 173 -5.54 -11.41 2.44
C MET A 173 -6.10 -11.45 1.02
N HIS A 174 -7.12 -10.65 0.76
CA HIS A 174 -7.57 -10.36 -0.59
C HIS A 174 -6.59 -9.43 -1.28
N ALA A 175 -6.10 -9.77 -2.45
CA ALA A 175 -5.18 -8.97 -3.23
C ALA A 175 -5.91 -8.24 -4.38
N LEU A 176 -5.72 -6.92 -4.46
CA LEU A 176 -6.27 -6.04 -5.48
C LEU A 176 -5.13 -5.28 -6.16
N LYS A 177 -4.93 -5.50 -7.45
CA LYS A 177 -4.02 -4.68 -8.24
C LYS A 177 -4.69 -3.34 -8.54
N TYR A 178 -3.96 -2.28 -8.30
CA TYR A 178 -4.34 -0.91 -8.59
C TYR A 178 -3.48 -0.36 -9.73
N MET A 179 -4.12 -0.02 -10.84
CA MET A 179 -3.44 0.53 -12.00
C MET A 179 -3.93 1.94 -12.26
N PRO A 180 -3.09 2.98 -12.04
CA PRO A 180 -3.44 4.35 -12.31
C PRO A 180 -3.89 4.54 -13.75
N ARG A 181 -4.90 5.40 -13.99
CA ARG A 181 -5.43 5.66 -15.33
C ARG A 181 -4.35 6.11 -16.33
N LYS A 182 -3.37 6.90 -15.87
CA LYS A 182 -2.27 7.39 -16.71
C LYS A 182 -1.16 6.37 -16.95
N GLY A 183 -1.30 5.15 -16.39
CA GLY A 183 -0.26 4.15 -16.38
C GLY A 183 0.84 4.46 -15.36
N SER A 184 1.62 3.44 -15.04
CA SER A 184 2.81 3.54 -14.19
C SER A 184 3.67 2.29 -14.42
N ASP A 185 5.00 2.45 -14.36
CA ASP A 185 5.94 1.32 -14.31
C ASP A 185 5.97 0.67 -12.92
N LEU A 186 5.35 1.33 -11.94
CA LEU A 186 5.22 0.81 -10.59
C LEU A 186 4.02 -0.13 -10.51
N LYS A 187 4.25 -1.36 -10.05
CA LYS A 187 3.17 -2.26 -9.68
C LYS A 187 2.65 -1.88 -8.30
N ILE A 188 1.35 -1.71 -8.19
CA ILE A 188 0.67 -1.39 -6.93
C ILE A 188 -0.29 -2.52 -6.61
N THR A 189 -0.12 -3.16 -5.45
CA THR A 189 -1.04 -4.18 -4.94
C THR A 189 -1.52 -3.79 -3.55
N LEU A 190 -2.82 -3.73 -3.38
CA LEU A 190 -3.48 -3.44 -2.12
C LEU A 190 -3.99 -4.76 -1.52
N PHE A 191 -3.78 -4.95 -0.22
CA PHE A 191 -4.17 -6.16 0.47
C PHE A 191 -5.15 -5.85 1.60
N PHE A 192 -6.21 -6.61 1.61
CA PHE A 192 -7.30 -6.48 2.57
C PHE A 192 -7.39 -7.76 3.38
N ASP A 193 -7.58 -7.65 4.67
CA ASP A 193 -7.83 -8.79 5.54
C ASP A 193 -9.00 -9.64 5.03
N ALA A 194 -8.86 -10.96 5.04
CA ALA A 194 -9.83 -11.85 4.42
C ALA A 194 -11.19 -11.89 5.14
N GLU A 195 -11.23 -11.53 6.42
CA GLU A 195 -12.43 -11.59 7.25
C GLU A 195 -13.03 -10.20 7.47
N THR A 196 -12.17 -9.22 7.79
CA THR A 196 -12.60 -7.85 8.17
C THR A 196 -12.64 -6.88 7.01
N PHE A 197 -12.02 -7.19 5.87
CA PHE A 197 -11.88 -6.31 4.71
C PHE A 197 -11.16 -4.99 5.00
N GLN A 198 -10.49 -4.87 6.15
CA GLN A 198 -9.63 -3.75 6.46
C GLN A 198 -8.43 -3.73 5.50
N HIS A 199 -8.03 -2.55 5.03
CA HIS A 199 -6.82 -2.38 4.27
C HIS A 199 -5.62 -2.50 5.20
N ILE A 200 -4.87 -3.60 5.11
CA ILE A 200 -3.80 -3.92 6.05
C ILE A 200 -2.41 -3.86 5.45
N ARG A 201 -2.29 -3.80 4.10
CA ARG A 201 -0.99 -3.70 3.44
C ARG A 201 -1.13 -3.11 2.03
N SER A 202 -0.13 -2.32 1.61
CA SER A 202 0.12 -1.94 0.21
C SER A 202 1.52 -2.39 -0.19
N GLU A 203 1.70 -2.88 -1.41
CA GLU A 203 3.01 -3.21 -1.97
C GLU A 203 3.26 -2.44 -3.25
N TYR A 204 4.48 -1.93 -3.37
CA TYR A 204 4.96 -1.13 -4.48
C TYR A 204 6.23 -1.77 -5.03
N GLU A 205 6.20 -2.27 -6.27
CA GLU A 205 7.33 -2.94 -6.89
C GLU A 205 7.76 -2.24 -8.17
N ARG A 206 9.04 -2.00 -8.32
CA ARG A 206 9.66 -1.49 -9.55
C ARG A 206 11.00 -2.16 -9.81
N THR A 207 11.21 -2.55 -11.06
CA THR A 207 12.52 -3.00 -11.53
C THR A 207 13.11 -1.91 -12.41
N ILE A 208 14.32 -1.44 -12.08
CA ILE A 208 15.06 -0.46 -12.88
C ILE A 208 16.16 -1.22 -13.62
N TYR A 209 16.16 -1.11 -14.94
CA TYR A 209 17.22 -1.64 -15.79
C TYR A 209 18.32 -0.60 -16.00
N THR A 210 19.55 -1.02 -16.20
CA THR A 210 20.79 -0.20 -16.22
C THR A 210 20.74 0.97 -17.21
N THR A 211 19.98 0.87 -18.30
CA THR A 211 19.80 1.94 -19.28
C THR A 211 19.13 3.18 -18.72
N ASP A 212 18.37 3.05 -17.62
CA ASP A 212 17.68 4.16 -16.95
C ASP A 212 18.53 4.81 -15.84
N GLN A 213 19.59 4.17 -15.38
CA GLN A 213 20.45 4.70 -14.29
C GLN A 213 21.23 5.95 -14.70
N GLN A 214 21.51 6.19 -15.97
CA GLN A 214 22.19 7.39 -16.45
C GLN A 214 21.37 8.68 -16.25
N ARG A 215 20.06 8.57 -16.02
CA ARG A 215 19.19 9.75 -15.80
C ARG A 215 19.03 10.15 -14.34
N ILE A 216 19.45 9.30 -13.37
CA ILE A 216 19.27 9.56 -11.93
C ILE A 216 20.48 10.27 -11.31
N GLY A 217 21.61 10.32 -12.01
CA GLY A 217 22.86 10.92 -11.54
C GLY A 217 23.26 12.13 -12.36
N GLY A 218 22.65 13.29 -12.11
CA GLY A 218 23.17 14.57 -12.61
C GLY A 218 24.49 14.93 -11.93
N GLY A 219 25.61 14.54 -12.53
CA GLY A 219 26.94 14.91 -12.14
C GLY A 219 27.90 14.60 -13.27
N GLY A 220 28.40 15.63 -13.96
CA GLY A 220 29.30 15.51 -15.10
C GLY A 220 30.55 14.67 -14.77
N GLY A 221 30.72 13.60 -15.48
CA GLY A 221 31.88 12.74 -15.47
C GLY A 221 31.95 11.94 -16.75
N THR A 222 33.12 11.96 -17.37
CA THR A 222 33.56 11.31 -18.60
C THR A 222 32.92 9.95 -18.87
N LEU A 223 32.50 9.76 -20.14
CA LEU A 223 31.91 8.53 -20.69
C LEU A 223 32.78 7.30 -20.38
N PRO A 224 32.23 6.24 -19.78
CA PRO A 224 32.94 4.96 -19.63
C PRO A 224 33.02 4.26 -20.99
N SER A 225 34.16 3.63 -21.25
CA SER A 225 34.40 2.79 -22.43
C SER A 225 33.42 1.61 -22.54
N PRO A 226 33.09 1.16 -23.75
CA PRO A 226 32.05 0.14 -24.00
C PRO A 226 32.31 -1.26 -23.43
N SER A 227 33.46 -1.52 -22.82
CA SER A 227 33.89 -2.86 -22.40
C SER A 227 33.53 -3.29 -20.97
N SER A 228 32.77 -2.48 -20.22
CA SER A 228 32.40 -2.83 -18.83
C SER A 228 30.91 -2.61 -18.51
N GLN A 229 30.03 -2.85 -19.48
CA GLN A 229 28.60 -2.87 -19.19
C GLN A 229 28.19 -4.13 -18.42
N ARG A 230 28.46 -4.14 -17.12
CA ARG A 230 27.70 -5.01 -16.21
C ARG A 230 26.30 -4.40 -16.08
N SER A 231 25.31 -5.11 -16.59
CA SER A 231 23.91 -4.76 -16.38
C SER A 231 23.54 -5.03 -14.92
N SER A 232 23.66 -4.02 -14.06
CA SER A 232 23.17 -4.13 -12.69
C SER A 232 21.72 -3.70 -12.64
N ASN A 233 20.80 -4.65 -12.48
CA ASN A 233 19.41 -4.37 -12.26
C ASN A 233 19.21 -3.94 -10.81
N ALA A 234 18.50 -2.84 -10.59
CA ALA A 234 18.04 -2.47 -9.25
C ALA A 234 16.56 -2.85 -9.10
N ARG A 235 16.24 -3.56 -8.03
CA ARG A 235 14.87 -3.82 -7.63
C ARG A 235 14.52 -2.95 -6.44
N ILE A 236 13.46 -2.19 -6.57
CA ILE A 236 12.92 -1.35 -5.52
C ILE A 236 11.59 -1.95 -5.10
N ASN A 237 11.50 -2.31 -3.82
CA ASN A 237 10.27 -2.73 -3.17
C ASN A 237 10.00 -1.77 -2.02
N ALA A 238 8.78 -1.29 -1.94
CA ALA A 238 8.31 -0.61 -0.76
C ALA A 238 6.98 -1.21 -0.34
N PHE A 239 6.70 -1.23 0.95
CA PHE A 239 5.39 -1.62 1.42
C PHE A 239 4.95 -0.80 2.63
N GLU A 240 3.65 -0.71 2.75
CA GLU A 240 2.97 -0.13 3.90
C GLU A 240 2.25 -1.22 4.65
N GLU A 241 2.19 -1.11 5.96
CA GLU A 241 1.38 -1.96 6.84
C GLU A 241 0.56 -1.10 7.78
N PHE A 242 -0.68 -1.54 7.98
CA PHE A 242 -1.68 -0.86 8.80
C PHE A 242 -2.20 -1.83 9.86
N SER A 243 -2.18 -1.40 11.12
CA SER A 243 -2.62 -2.23 12.24
C SER A 243 -3.16 -1.38 13.39
N ASP A 244 -3.61 -2.04 14.46
CA ASP A 244 -4.18 -1.38 15.65
C ASP A 244 -5.37 -0.47 15.27
N PHE A 245 -6.36 -1.06 14.58
CA PHE A 245 -7.54 -0.33 14.12
C PHE A 245 -8.46 0.01 15.28
N LYS A 246 -8.86 1.30 15.38
CA LYS A 246 -9.75 1.83 16.41
C LYS A 246 -10.75 2.81 15.81
N PRO A 247 -11.89 3.02 16.48
CA PRO A 247 -12.89 4.01 16.06
C PRO A 247 -12.37 5.44 16.26
N GLU A 248 -12.36 6.22 15.18
CA GLU A 248 -11.99 7.63 15.16
C GLU A 248 -12.97 8.42 14.29
N GLY A 249 -13.70 9.38 14.87
CA GLY A 249 -14.66 10.20 14.12
C GLY A 249 -15.78 9.43 13.41
N GLY A 250 -16.10 8.21 13.89
CA GLY A 250 -17.06 7.29 13.25
C GLY A 250 -16.47 6.43 12.14
N LEU A 251 -15.16 6.49 11.94
CA LEU A 251 -14.39 5.62 11.04
C LEU A 251 -13.53 4.66 11.85
N ASN A 252 -13.21 3.50 11.26
CA ASN A 252 -12.29 2.53 11.83
C ASN A 252 -10.92 2.71 11.17
N LEU A 253 -9.99 3.36 11.86
CA LEU A 253 -8.70 3.78 11.33
C LEU A 253 -7.53 3.11 12.04
N PRO A 254 -6.42 2.81 11.33
CA PRO A 254 -5.23 2.24 11.94
C PRO A 254 -4.49 3.28 12.80
N HIS A 255 -4.00 2.87 13.97
CA HIS A 255 -3.17 3.68 14.87
C HIS A 255 -1.69 3.35 14.73
N THR A 256 -1.37 2.24 14.07
CA THR A 256 0.00 1.90 13.70
C THR A 256 0.11 1.86 12.18
N TYR A 257 1.02 2.65 11.65
CA TYR A 257 1.37 2.69 10.24
C TYR A 257 2.87 2.44 10.10
N LYS A 258 3.25 1.49 9.25
CA LYS A 258 4.64 1.19 8.95
C LYS A 258 4.89 1.40 7.46
N PHE A 259 6.01 2.01 7.12
CA PHE A 259 6.53 2.08 5.76
C PHE A 259 7.93 1.46 5.73
N GLU A 260 8.15 0.53 4.81
CA GLU A 260 9.48 -0.05 4.58
C GLU A 260 9.90 0.22 3.14
N LEU A 261 11.16 0.64 2.96
CA LEU A 261 11.79 0.81 1.67
C LEU A 261 13.00 -0.12 1.56
N SER A 262 12.95 -1.02 0.59
CA SER A 262 14.04 -1.93 0.24
C SER A 262 14.55 -1.63 -1.17
N ILE A 263 15.82 -1.27 -1.27
CA ILE A 263 16.52 -1.05 -2.53
C ILE A 263 17.58 -2.13 -2.67
N GLN A 264 17.34 -3.08 -3.55
CA GLN A 264 18.29 -4.15 -3.88
C GLN A 264 19.11 -3.69 -5.09
N SER A 265 20.33 -3.27 -4.87
CA SER A 265 21.27 -2.77 -5.87
C SER A 265 22.68 -3.14 -5.48
N GLU A 266 23.53 -3.46 -6.44
CA GLU A 266 24.97 -3.71 -6.20
C GLU A 266 25.72 -2.45 -5.73
N VAL A 267 25.23 -1.27 -6.09
CA VAL A 267 25.93 -0.01 -5.86
C VAL A 267 25.47 0.67 -4.57
N ARG A 268 24.16 0.70 -4.30
CA ARG A 268 23.59 1.42 -3.14
C ARG A 268 22.40 0.64 -2.58
N PRO A 269 22.64 -0.50 -1.93
CA PRO A 269 21.55 -1.20 -1.24
C PRO A 269 21.07 -0.37 -0.06
N ALA A 270 19.76 -0.40 0.20
CA ALA A 270 19.16 0.23 1.36
C ALA A 270 17.98 -0.59 1.88
N LEU A 271 17.85 -0.65 3.20
CA LEU A 271 16.68 -1.18 3.88
C LEU A 271 16.38 -0.28 5.07
N VAL A 272 15.25 0.41 5.00
CA VAL A 272 14.87 1.43 6.00
C VAL A 272 13.40 1.26 6.36
N ASP A 273 13.11 1.30 7.65
CA ASP A 273 11.78 1.19 8.22
C ASP A 273 11.38 2.49 8.92
N TRP A 274 10.16 2.94 8.70
CA TRP A 274 9.49 4.00 9.46
C TRP A 274 8.24 3.40 10.12
N THR A 275 8.16 3.48 11.43
CA THR A 275 6.98 3.05 12.19
C THR A 275 6.35 4.26 12.85
N PHE A 276 5.09 4.51 12.53
CA PHE A 276 4.29 5.60 13.08
C PHE A 276 3.33 5.06 14.13
N THR A 277 3.29 5.69 15.28
CA THR A 277 2.26 5.49 16.30
C THR A 277 1.38 6.74 16.32
N LEU A 278 0.16 6.62 15.82
CA LEU A 278 -0.76 7.72 15.58
C LEU A 278 -1.72 7.85 16.76
N THR A 279 -1.85 9.06 17.32
CA THR A 279 -2.57 9.29 18.58
C THR A 279 -3.55 10.45 18.57
N ASP A 280 -3.43 11.38 17.62
CA ASP A 280 -4.26 12.57 17.54
C ASP A 280 -4.89 12.69 16.15
N PHE A 281 -6.20 12.46 16.05
CA PHE A 281 -6.96 12.44 14.81
C PHE A 281 -7.92 13.62 14.75
N ASN A 282 -7.65 14.57 13.86
CA ASN A 282 -8.47 15.73 13.63
C ASN A 282 -9.07 15.68 12.22
N PHE A 283 -10.39 15.87 12.14
CA PHE A 283 -11.13 15.82 10.87
C PHE A 283 -11.62 17.22 10.50
N ASN A 284 -11.49 17.54 9.22
CA ASN A 284 -11.99 18.78 8.61
C ASN A 284 -11.37 20.07 9.13
N ASP A 285 -10.30 20.00 9.90
CA ASP A 285 -9.50 21.16 10.24
C ASP A 285 -8.86 21.75 9.00
N VAL A 286 -8.69 23.07 8.97
CA VAL A 286 -7.96 23.73 7.90
C VAL A 286 -6.50 23.26 7.94
N VAL A 287 -6.11 22.48 6.95
CA VAL A 287 -4.73 22.06 6.82
C VAL A 287 -3.96 23.12 6.03
N GLU A 288 -3.08 23.84 6.71
CA GLU A 288 -2.12 24.68 6.00
C GLU A 288 -1.05 23.78 5.37
N PHE A 289 -1.18 23.56 4.07
CA PHE A 289 -0.14 22.87 3.27
C PHE A 289 1.08 23.79 3.01
N LYS A 290 1.19 24.92 3.70
CA LYS A 290 2.38 25.77 3.68
C LYS A 290 3.45 25.13 4.58
N VAL A 291 4.28 24.29 4.00
CA VAL A 291 5.52 23.88 4.66
C VAL A 291 6.53 24.98 4.44
N THR A 292 6.86 25.71 5.48
CA THR A 292 8.07 26.54 5.48
C THR A 292 9.23 25.56 5.53
N LEU A 293 9.83 25.27 4.39
CA LEU A 293 11.11 24.56 4.36
C LEU A 293 12.05 25.36 5.26
N ALA A 294 12.53 24.75 6.35
CA ALA A 294 13.52 25.38 7.20
C ALA A 294 14.67 25.86 6.29
N LYS A 295 14.98 27.15 6.33
CA LYS A 295 16.15 27.66 5.63
C LYS A 295 17.34 26.93 6.22
N PRO A 296 18.22 26.33 5.40
CA PRO A 296 19.48 25.83 5.89
C PRO A 296 20.20 26.99 6.58
N GLY A 297 20.53 26.82 7.87
CA GLY A 297 21.35 27.73 8.63
C GLY A 297 22.78 27.75 8.10
#